data_281f7c29c291b58f8f11f5be1e8d6f95
#
_entry.id   281f7c29c291b58f8f11f5be1e8d6f95
#
_cell.length_a   1.000
_cell.length_b   1.000
_cell.length_c   1.000
_cell.angle_alpha   90.00
_cell.angle_beta   90.00
_cell.angle_gamma   90.00
#
_symmetry.space_group_name_H-M   'P 1'
#
loop_
_entity.id
_entity.type
_entity.pdbx_description
1 polymer ?
#
loop_
_entity_poly.entity_id
_entity_poly.type
_entity_poly.pdbx_seq_one_letter_code
_entity_poly.pdbx_strand_id
1 'polypeptide(L)'
;MATIYRIGEQVQKLYGQKVVGSKITRQEAILAASQATNKILRDLIYANKTQGIETIPYQCFREYVLPIKQDTFRNKWYAKLPIRTLESLLNNMGIYHVSPATDIDELMIPLDAGFNSMFKGLDSYQLEGKLGYIPEKDRVYIQGAEFDENFEIFVRLIPDATSLEPEDDLPAPVDLEVNIIQIALQL
;
A
#
# COMPACT_ATOMS: atom_id res chain seq x y z
N MET A 1 18.89 3.41 2.63
CA MET A 1 17.96 2.33 3.00
C MET A 1 18.42 1.04 2.36
N ALA A 2 18.08 -0.12 2.96
CA ALA A 2 18.36 -1.38 2.28
C ALA A 2 17.39 -1.59 1.13
N THR A 3 17.87 -2.12 0.02
CA THR A 3 17.02 -2.55 -1.08
C THR A 3 16.53 -3.98 -0.83
N ILE A 4 15.41 -4.35 -1.46
CA ILE A 4 14.89 -5.73 -1.40
C ILE A 4 15.96 -6.72 -1.88
N TYR A 5 16.70 -6.33 -2.92
CA TYR A 5 17.82 -7.07 -3.46
C TYR A 5 18.90 -7.38 -2.41
N ARG A 6 19.35 -6.36 -1.67
CA ARG A 6 20.38 -6.51 -0.64
C ARG A 6 19.96 -7.48 0.48
N ILE A 7 18.70 -7.38 0.90
CA ILE A 7 18.13 -8.31 1.89
C ILE A 7 18.06 -9.72 1.31
N GLY A 8 17.61 -9.88 0.06
CA GLY A 8 17.58 -11.18 -0.63
C GLY A 8 18.97 -11.84 -0.73
N GLU A 9 20.02 -11.07 -1.03
CA GLU A 9 21.39 -11.60 -1.05
C GLU A 9 21.86 -12.07 0.35
N GLN A 10 21.51 -11.34 1.41
CA GLN A 10 21.80 -11.74 2.77
C GLN A 10 21.07 -13.02 3.15
N VAL A 11 19.78 -13.13 2.80
CA VAL A 11 18.96 -14.33 3.01
C VAL A 11 19.58 -15.51 2.27
N GLN A 12 19.94 -15.36 1.00
CA GLN A 12 20.57 -16.42 0.21
C GLN A 12 21.88 -16.92 0.83
N LYS A 13 22.73 -15.98 1.27
CA LYS A 13 24.01 -16.29 1.90
C LYS A 13 23.84 -17.05 3.22
N LEU A 14 22.93 -16.59 4.07
CA LEU A 14 22.69 -17.20 5.38
C LEU A 14 21.97 -18.56 5.24
N TYR A 15 21.07 -18.71 4.30
CA TYR A 15 20.40 -19.98 4.01
C TYR A 15 21.42 -21.06 3.59
N GLY A 16 22.35 -20.71 2.70
CA GLY A 16 23.44 -21.62 2.28
C GLY A 16 24.38 -22.04 3.41
N GLN A 17 24.50 -21.23 4.46
CA GLN A 17 25.27 -21.58 5.68
C GLN A 17 24.48 -22.48 6.64
N LYS A 18 23.16 -22.30 6.71
CA LYS A 18 22.28 -23.01 7.67
C LYS A 18 21.93 -24.41 7.20
N VAL A 19 21.79 -24.62 5.91
CA VAL A 19 21.37 -25.90 5.31
C VAL A 19 22.46 -26.39 4.36
N VAL A 20 23.32 -27.28 4.85
CA VAL A 20 24.40 -27.85 4.05
C VAL A 20 23.81 -28.66 2.90
N GLY A 21 24.12 -28.26 1.66
CA GLY A 21 23.66 -28.93 0.44
C GLY A 21 22.39 -28.41 -0.19
N SER A 22 21.66 -27.50 0.45
CA SER A 22 20.49 -26.84 -0.14
C SER A 22 20.87 -25.49 -0.73
N LYS A 23 20.48 -25.26 -1.99
CA LYS A 23 20.71 -23.96 -2.66
C LYS A 23 19.36 -23.34 -2.93
N ILE A 24 19.11 -22.20 -2.31
CA ILE A 24 18.02 -21.30 -2.66
C ILE A 24 18.46 -20.43 -3.84
N THR A 25 17.63 -20.26 -4.82
CA THR A 25 17.90 -19.35 -5.92
C THR A 25 17.79 -17.89 -5.44
N ARG A 26 18.43 -16.99 -6.16
CA ARG A 26 18.35 -15.56 -5.84
C ARG A 26 16.93 -15.04 -5.88
N GLN A 27 16.14 -15.48 -6.86
CA GLN A 27 14.74 -15.07 -7.01
C GLN A 27 13.88 -15.54 -5.83
N GLU A 28 14.07 -16.78 -5.38
CA GLU A 28 13.38 -17.31 -4.19
C GLU A 28 13.77 -16.53 -2.94
N ALA A 29 15.03 -16.16 -2.78
CA ALA A 29 15.50 -15.37 -1.64
C ALA A 29 14.91 -13.95 -1.66
N ILE A 30 14.82 -13.30 -2.82
CA ILE A 30 14.16 -11.99 -2.99
C ILE A 30 12.68 -12.10 -2.67
N LEU A 31 12.00 -13.13 -3.17
CA LEU A 31 10.58 -13.37 -2.88
C LEU A 31 10.34 -13.59 -1.39
N ALA A 32 11.16 -14.42 -0.74
CA ALA A 32 11.09 -14.66 0.70
C ALA A 32 11.29 -13.35 1.51
N ALA A 33 12.25 -12.52 1.10
CA ALA A 33 12.48 -11.21 1.72
C ALA A 33 11.26 -10.29 1.57
N SER A 34 10.64 -10.23 0.40
CA SER A 34 9.43 -9.44 0.14
C SER A 34 8.24 -9.94 0.97
N GLN A 35 8.04 -11.25 1.05
CA GLN A 35 6.96 -11.85 1.86
C GLN A 35 7.17 -11.61 3.36
N ALA A 36 8.41 -11.72 3.84
CA ALA A 36 8.77 -11.42 5.22
C ALA A 36 8.52 -9.94 5.55
N THR A 37 8.84 -9.03 4.63
CA THR A 37 8.55 -7.59 4.75
C THR A 37 7.05 -7.35 4.88
N ASN A 38 6.24 -7.93 4.01
CA ASN A 38 4.79 -7.81 4.08
C ASN A 38 4.22 -8.31 5.40
N LYS A 39 4.76 -9.40 5.93
CA LYS A 39 4.36 -9.93 7.23
C LYS A 39 4.67 -8.94 8.35
N ILE A 40 5.88 -8.42 8.40
CA ILE A 40 6.28 -7.43 9.42
C ILE A 40 5.44 -6.15 9.32
N LEU A 41 5.18 -5.65 8.11
CA LEU A 41 4.34 -4.47 7.93
C LEU A 41 2.91 -4.69 8.44
N ARG A 42 2.34 -5.87 8.18
CA ARG A 42 1.02 -6.23 8.74
C ARG A 42 1.05 -6.26 10.26
N ASP A 43 2.03 -6.93 10.83
CA ASP A 43 2.17 -7.04 12.28
C ASP A 43 2.35 -5.66 12.92
N LEU A 44 3.13 -4.76 12.31
CA LEU A 44 3.31 -3.37 12.74
C LEU A 44 1.99 -2.59 12.71
N ILE A 45 1.22 -2.69 11.62
CA ILE A 45 -0.07 -2.02 11.47
C ILE A 45 -1.05 -2.53 12.54
N TYR A 46 -1.09 -3.85 12.77
CA TYR A 46 -1.96 -4.43 13.80
C TYR A 46 -1.56 -4.00 15.20
N ALA A 47 -0.27 -4.04 15.51
CA ALA A 47 0.23 -3.62 16.83
C ALA A 47 -0.12 -2.15 17.09
N ASN A 48 0.07 -1.28 16.11
CA ASN A 48 -0.25 0.14 16.25
C ASN A 48 -1.75 0.38 16.44
N LYS A 49 -2.61 -0.32 15.70
CA LYS A 49 -4.07 -0.21 15.86
C LYS A 49 -4.55 -0.70 17.23
N THR A 50 -4.02 -1.82 17.73
CA THR A 50 -4.41 -2.36 19.03
C THR A 50 -3.93 -1.52 20.20
N GLN A 51 -2.83 -0.79 20.03
CA GLN A 51 -2.28 0.11 21.06
C GLN A 51 -2.83 1.54 20.98
N GLY A 52 -3.69 1.82 19.97
CA GLY A 52 -4.18 3.18 19.73
C GLY A 52 -3.09 4.15 19.24
N ILE A 53 -1.99 3.61 18.72
CA ILE A 53 -0.90 4.39 18.13
C ILE A 53 -1.19 4.54 16.63
N GLU A 54 -1.49 5.74 16.17
CA GLU A 54 -1.81 5.99 14.76
C GLU A 54 -0.57 6.25 13.88
N THR A 55 0.64 6.21 14.45
CA THR A 55 1.87 6.58 13.75
C THR A 55 2.58 5.38 13.16
N ILE A 56 2.43 5.21 11.85
CA ILE A 56 3.26 4.29 11.07
C ILE A 56 4.52 5.05 10.60
N PRO A 57 5.72 4.46 10.70
CA PRO A 57 6.96 5.11 10.25
C PRO A 57 6.87 5.54 8.78
N TYR A 58 7.38 6.75 8.48
CA TYR A 58 7.31 7.32 7.13
C TYR A 58 7.94 6.43 6.05
N GLN A 59 8.99 5.69 6.41
CA GLN A 59 9.68 4.77 5.51
C GLN A 59 8.79 3.66 4.95
N CYS A 60 7.68 3.35 5.65
CA CYS A 60 6.72 2.33 5.20
C CYS A 60 5.84 2.81 4.04
N PHE A 61 5.81 4.11 3.76
CA PHE A 61 4.94 4.68 2.74
C PHE A 61 5.64 4.89 1.40
N ARG A 62 4.80 4.90 0.36
CA ARG A 62 5.10 5.47 -0.96
C ARG A 62 4.06 6.52 -1.28
N GLU A 63 4.50 7.59 -1.95
CA GLU A 63 3.67 8.74 -2.30
C GLU A 63 3.67 8.92 -3.81
N TYR A 64 2.49 9.18 -4.35
CA TYR A 64 2.28 9.37 -5.78
C TYR A 64 1.31 10.50 -6.04
N VAL A 65 1.58 11.27 -7.08
CA VAL A 65 0.61 12.17 -7.71
C VAL A 65 0.13 11.49 -8.96
N LEU A 66 -1.17 11.26 -9.06
CA LEU A 66 -1.78 10.42 -10.09
C LEU A 66 -2.88 11.18 -10.83
N PRO A 67 -2.82 11.22 -12.16
CA PRO A 67 -3.93 11.76 -12.96
C PRO A 67 -5.14 10.84 -12.85
N ILE A 68 -6.32 11.43 -12.84
CA ILE A 68 -7.57 10.69 -12.91
C ILE A 68 -7.98 10.43 -14.37
N LYS A 69 -8.75 9.37 -14.58
CA LYS A 69 -9.35 9.00 -15.86
C LYS A 69 -10.79 8.61 -15.66
N GLN A 70 -11.61 8.84 -16.67
CA GLN A 70 -13.00 8.41 -16.64
C GLN A 70 -13.12 6.94 -17.06
N ASP A 71 -13.74 6.12 -16.21
CA ASP A 71 -14.21 4.78 -16.57
C ASP A 71 -15.58 4.93 -17.28
N THR A 72 -15.57 4.87 -18.59
CA THR A 72 -16.77 5.07 -19.42
C THR A 72 -17.84 4.01 -19.16
N PHE A 73 -17.45 2.80 -18.74
CA PHE A 73 -18.39 1.73 -18.45
C PHE A 73 -19.15 1.96 -17.12
N ARG A 74 -18.43 2.42 -16.10
CA ARG A 74 -19.01 2.69 -14.77
C ARG A 74 -19.46 4.13 -14.59
N ASN A 75 -19.14 5.01 -15.53
CA ASN A 75 -19.32 6.46 -15.44
C ASN A 75 -18.74 7.04 -14.12
N LYS A 76 -17.53 6.65 -13.80
CA LYS A 76 -16.83 7.07 -12.58
C LYS A 76 -15.40 7.50 -12.91
N TRP A 77 -14.89 8.42 -12.12
CA TRP A 77 -13.49 8.81 -12.20
C TRP A 77 -12.62 7.89 -11.33
N TYR A 78 -11.44 7.54 -11.81
CA TYR A 78 -10.48 6.73 -11.08
C TYR A 78 -9.05 7.14 -11.37
N ALA A 79 -8.17 6.92 -10.40
CA ALA A 79 -6.73 6.91 -10.60
C ALA A 79 -6.23 5.47 -10.57
N LYS A 80 -5.29 5.14 -11.46
CA LYS A 80 -4.64 3.83 -11.46
C LYS A 80 -3.40 3.88 -10.56
N LEU A 81 -3.32 2.97 -9.61
CA LEU A 81 -2.16 2.83 -8.76
C LEU A 81 -0.97 2.23 -9.53
N PRO A 82 0.24 2.77 -9.39
CA PRO A 82 1.42 2.27 -10.08
C PRO A 82 1.93 0.93 -9.52
N ILE A 83 1.62 0.67 -8.25
CA ILE A 83 2.01 -0.54 -7.53
C ILE A 83 0.82 -1.12 -6.76
N ARG A 84 0.90 -2.39 -6.38
CA ARG A 84 -0.09 -3.01 -5.49
C ARG A 84 0.08 -2.48 -4.09
N THR A 85 -1.04 -2.27 -3.42
CA THR A 85 -1.07 -1.91 -2.00
C THR A 85 -1.02 -3.15 -1.14
N LEU A 86 -0.44 -3.03 0.04
CA LEU A 86 -0.45 -4.10 1.04
C LEU A 86 -1.91 -4.39 1.43
N GLU A 87 -2.38 -5.58 1.13
CA GLU A 87 -3.69 -6.03 1.58
C GLU A 87 -3.64 -6.29 3.08
N SER A 88 -4.32 -5.46 3.85
CA SER A 88 -4.59 -5.71 5.24
C SER A 88 -6.00 -6.27 5.38
N LEU A 89 -6.21 -7.17 6.34
CA LEU A 89 -7.53 -7.74 6.67
C LEU A 89 -8.57 -6.69 7.13
N LEU A 90 -8.19 -5.44 7.23
CA LEU A 90 -9.02 -4.32 7.64
C LEU A 90 -9.19 -3.38 6.45
N ASN A 91 -10.28 -3.49 5.79
CA ASN A 91 -10.98 -2.65 4.78
C ASN A 91 -10.22 -1.56 3.99
N ASN A 92 -9.01 -1.20 4.34
CA ASN A 92 -8.21 -0.17 3.69
C ASN A 92 -6.99 -0.77 3.01
N MET A 93 -7.10 -1.51 1.98
CA MET A 93 -6.08 -2.00 1.02
C MET A 93 -4.71 -1.28 1.06
N GLY A 94 -4.18 -0.96 2.27
CA GLY A 94 -2.91 -0.26 2.46
C GLY A 94 -2.89 1.20 1.98
N ILE A 95 -4.03 1.80 1.63
CA ILE A 95 -4.13 3.22 1.30
C ILE A 95 -4.32 4.00 2.60
N TYR A 96 -3.40 4.90 2.88
CA TYR A 96 -3.37 5.67 4.13
C TYR A 96 -3.93 7.07 3.98
N HIS A 97 -3.69 7.71 2.83
CA HIS A 97 -4.11 9.07 2.57
C HIS A 97 -4.44 9.25 1.08
N VAL A 98 -5.54 9.90 0.80
CA VAL A 98 -5.92 10.37 -0.52
C VAL A 98 -6.42 11.79 -0.40
N SER A 99 -5.93 12.69 -1.24
CA SER A 99 -6.34 14.09 -1.30
C SER A 99 -6.22 14.64 -2.73
N PRO A 100 -6.79 15.79 -3.04
CA PRO A 100 -6.44 16.52 -4.25
C PRO A 100 -4.94 16.83 -4.25
N ALA A 101 -4.28 16.76 -5.39
CA ALA A 101 -2.86 17.10 -5.49
C ALA A 101 -2.60 18.62 -5.25
N THR A 102 -3.61 19.44 -5.46
CA THR A 102 -3.57 20.88 -5.23
C THR A 102 -3.69 21.26 -3.74
N ASP A 103 -4.31 20.38 -2.94
CA ASP A 103 -4.48 20.60 -1.49
C ASP A 103 -4.35 19.24 -0.75
N ILE A 104 -3.12 18.96 -0.30
CA ILE A 104 -2.79 17.72 0.38
C ILE A 104 -3.49 17.60 1.76
N ASP A 105 -3.87 18.71 2.36
CA ASP A 105 -4.53 18.73 3.67
C ASP A 105 -6.05 18.47 3.56
N GLU A 106 -6.63 18.57 2.36
CA GLU A 106 -8.02 18.22 2.10
C GLU A 106 -8.19 16.71 1.96
N LEU A 107 -8.35 16.03 3.08
CA LEU A 107 -8.50 14.57 3.13
C LEU A 107 -9.78 14.08 2.48
N MET A 108 -9.67 13.19 1.50
CA MET A 108 -10.81 12.46 0.95
C MET A 108 -11.29 11.40 1.93
N ILE A 109 -12.59 11.21 2.02
CA ILE A 109 -13.23 10.25 2.94
C ILE A 109 -13.19 8.85 2.30
N PRO A 110 -12.63 7.83 2.99
CA PRO A 110 -12.71 6.46 2.51
C PRO A 110 -14.17 5.98 2.56
N LEU A 111 -14.68 5.52 1.42
CA LEU A 111 -16.03 5.00 1.28
C LEU A 111 -15.95 3.48 1.13
N ASP A 112 -16.77 2.76 1.88
CA ASP A 112 -16.91 1.32 1.71
C ASP A 112 -17.77 1.02 0.48
N ALA A 113 -17.38 0.04 -0.33
CA ALA A 113 -18.11 -0.36 -1.53
C ALA A 113 -19.59 -0.76 -1.24
N GLY A 114 -19.85 -1.27 -0.03
CA GLY A 114 -21.20 -1.59 0.46
C GLY A 114 -22.02 -0.36 0.81
N PHE A 115 -21.41 0.69 1.32
CA PHE A 115 -22.08 1.94 1.70
C PHE A 115 -22.69 2.67 0.51
N ASN A 116 -22.02 2.63 -0.65
CA ASN A 116 -22.49 3.30 -1.85
C ASN A 116 -23.88 2.83 -2.35
N SER A 117 -24.22 1.58 -2.11
CA SER A 117 -25.53 1.04 -2.51
C SER A 117 -26.65 1.48 -1.56
N MET A 118 -26.34 1.70 -0.29
CA MET A 118 -27.32 2.14 0.71
C MET A 118 -27.62 3.64 0.62
N PHE A 119 -26.66 4.44 0.12
CA PHE A 119 -26.81 5.90 0.01
C PHE A 119 -27.16 6.39 -1.39
N LYS A 120 -27.36 5.49 -2.37
CA LYS A 120 -27.94 5.83 -3.66
C LYS A 120 -29.39 6.30 -3.46
N GLY A 121 -29.57 7.60 -3.34
CA GLY A 121 -30.89 8.23 -3.20
C GLY A 121 -31.09 9.02 -1.91
N LEU A 122 -30.14 8.98 -0.99
CA LEU A 122 -30.00 10.01 0.04
C LEU A 122 -29.03 11.04 -0.55
N ASP A 123 -29.50 12.26 -0.78
CA ASP A 123 -28.61 13.40 -0.95
C ASP A 123 -27.62 13.32 0.20
N SER A 124 -26.35 13.02 -0.12
CA SER A 124 -25.44 12.50 0.90
C SER A 124 -25.01 13.64 1.81
N TYR A 125 -25.75 13.85 2.87
CA TYR A 125 -25.42 14.74 3.99
C TYR A 125 -23.98 14.54 4.50
N GLN A 126 -23.38 13.38 4.24
CA GLN A 126 -22.03 13.05 4.65
C GLN A 126 -20.92 13.56 3.71
N LEU A 127 -21.27 13.91 2.48
CA LEU A 127 -20.30 14.38 1.48
C LEU A 127 -20.53 15.82 1.03
N GLU A 128 -21.36 16.60 1.73
CA GLU A 128 -21.61 18.01 1.37
C GLU A 128 -20.29 18.76 1.11
N GLY A 129 -19.96 18.90 -0.20
CA GLY A 129 -18.71 19.54 -0.64
C GLY A 129 -17.42 18.77 -0.38
N LYS A 130 -17.46 17.55 0.19
CA LYS A 130 -16.29 16.74 0.44
C LYS A 130 -16.11 15.65 -0.63
N LEU A 131 -14.87 15.33 -0.90
CA LEU A 131 -14.51 14.24 -1.80
C LEU A 131 -14.41 12.92 -1.05
N GLY A 132 -14.85 11.85 -1.69
CA GLY A 132 -14.70 10.50 -1.19
C GLY A 132 -13.95 9.61 -2.16
N TYR A 133 -13.35 8.52 -1.66
CA TYR A 133 -12.68 7.54 -2.51
C TYR A 133 -13.05 6.11 -2.14
N ILE A 134 -13.01 5.22 -3.15
CA ILE A 134 -13.23 3.78 -3.00
C ILE A 134 -12.02 3.06 -3.57
N PRO A 135 -11.25 2.34 -2.75
CA PRO A 135 -10.18 1.50 -3.26
C PRO A 135 -10.76 0.23 -3.89
N GLU A 136 -10.31 -0.11 -5.10
CA GLU A 136 -10.69 -1.34 -5.78
C GLU A 136 -9.49 -1.90 -6.55
N LYS A 137 -8.84 -2.94 -6.03
CA LYS A 137 -7.65 -3.60 -6.61
C LYS A 137 -6.51 -2.62 -6.89
N ASP A 138 -6.28 -2.30 -8.18
CA ASP A 138 -5.25 -1.41 -8.67
C ASP A 138 -5.74 0.01 -8.97
N ARG A 139 -6.95 0.36 -8.48
CA ARG A 139 -7.61 1.64 -8.77
C ARG A 139 -8.16 2.28 -7.51
N VAL A 140 -8.20 3.59 -7.54
CA VAL A 140 -8.91 4.41 -6.56
C VAL A 140 -9.99 5.17 -7.29
N TYR A 141 -11.25 4.81 -7.06
CA TYR A 141 -12.40 5.54 -7.62
C TYR A 141 -12.72 6.73 -6.75
N ILE A 142 -13.00 7.87 -7.38
CA ILE A 142 -13.26 9.15 -6.69
C ILE A 142 -14.72 9.53 -6.88
N GLN A 143 -15.31 10.13 -5.84
CA GLN A 143 -16.70 10.57 -5.81
C GLN A 143 -16.84 11.91 -5.11
N GLY A 144 -17.89 12.66 -5.46
CA GLY A 144 -18.33 13.85 -4.71
C GLY A 144 -18.22 15.18 -5.43
N ALA A 145 -17.62 15.26 -6.62
CA ALA A 145 -17.57 16.48 -7.42
C ALA A 145 -17.57 16.19 -8.94
N GLU A 146 -17.77 17.22 -9.74
CA GLU A 146 -17.43 17.18 -11.16
C GLU A 146 -15.92 17.40 -11.29
N PHE A 147 -15.24 16.44 -11.90
CA PHE A 147 -13.81 16.48 -12.15
C PHE A 147 -13.53 16.81 -13.61
N ASP A 148 -12.44 17.52 -13.86
CA ASP A 148 -11.89 17.69 -15.19
C ASP A 148 -10.77 16.65 -15.44
N GLU A 149 -10.36 16.53 -16.72
CA GLU A 149 -9.31 15.58 -17.13
C GLU A 149 -7.90 15.94 -16.58
N ASN A 150 -7.72 17.15 -16.07
CA ASN A 150 -6.45 17.63 -15.51
C ASN A 150 -6.40 17.46 -13.99
N PHE A 151 -7.46 16.92 -13.38
CA PHE A 151 -7.49 16.72 -11.95
C PHE A 151 -6.51 15.61 -11.56
N GLU A 152 -5.68 15.89 -10.57
CA GLU A 152 -4.72 14.93 -10.02
C GLU A 152 -5.00 14.71 -8.55
N ILE A 153 -4.72 13.49 -8.09
CA ILE A 153 -4.79 13.14 -6.69
C ILE A 153 -3.43 12.79 -6.12
N PHE A 154 -3.21 13.18 -4.89
CA PHE A 154 -2.11 12.70 -4.08
C PHE A 154 -2.55 11.43 -3.35
N VAL A 155 -1.75 10.38 -3.42
CA VAL A 155 -2.01 9.10 -2.75
C VAL A 155 -0.78 8.70 -1.95
N ARG A 156 -0.97 8.46 -0.65
CA ARG A 156 0.03 7.84 0.22
C ARG A 156 -0.43 6.42 0.56
N LEU A 157 0.40 5.45 0.26
CA LEU A 157 0.05 4.04 0.44
C LEU A 157 1.22 3.23 1.00
N ILE A 158 0.90 2.10 1.62
CA ILE A 158 1.86 1.08 2.02
C ILE A 158 1.92 0.06 0.88
N PRO A 159 3.06 -0.10 0.21
CA PRO A 159 3.18 -1.01 -0.92
C PRO A 159 3.19 -2.47 -0.49
N ASP A 160 2.67 -3.34 -1.35
CA ASP A 160 3.00 -4.76 -1.29
C ASP A 160 4.45 -4.95 -1.76
N ALA A 161 5.33 -5.37 -0.87
CA ALA A 161 6.75 -5.52 -1.18
C ALA A 161 7.02 -6.52 -2.31
N THR A 162 6.08 -7.44 -2.61
CA THR A 162 6.20 -8.36 -3.75
C THR A 162 5.94 -7.68 -5.11
N SER A 163 5.39 -6.46 -5.11
CA SER A 163 5.12 -5.68 -6.33
C SER A 163 6.17 -4.63 -6.62
N LEU A 164 7.17 -4.49 -5.75
CA LEU A 164 8.29 -3.58 -5.92
C LEU A 164 9.39 -4.23 -6.77
N GLU A 165 10.16 -3.39 -7.45
CA GLU A 165 11.36 -3.85 -8.14
C GLU A 165 12.45 -4.22 -7.11
N PRO A 166 13.36 -5.17 -7.44
CA PRO A 166 14.40 -5.60 -6.50
C PRO A 166 15.34 -4.47 -6.04
N GLU A 167 15.53 -3.46 -6.87
CA GLU A 167 16.37 -2.29 -6.62
C GLU A 167 15.67 -1.22 -5.80
N ASP A 168 14.35 -1.32 -5.62
CA ASP A 168 13.58 -0.38 -4.81
C ASP A 168 13.99 -0.46 -3.33
N ASP A 169 13.91 0.68 -2.67
CA ASP A 169 14.09 0.75 -1.22
C ASP A 169 13.03 -0.08 -0.51
N LEU A 170 13.48 -0.81 0.51
CA LEU A 170 12.59 -1.59 1.35
C LEU A 170 11.59 -0.67 2.09
N PRO A 171 10.27 -0.94 2.02
CA PRO A 171 9.27 -0.14 2.69
C PRO A 171 9.18 -0.47 4.20
N ALA A 172 10.30 -0.49 4.89
CA ALA A 172 10.38 -0.80 6.30
C ALA A 172 11.48 0.01 7.00
N PRO A 173 11.33 0.30 8.29
CA PRO A 173 12.37 0.88 9.11
C PRO A 173 13.64 0.02 9.13
N VAL A 174 14.80 0.68 9.19
CA VAL A 174 16.12 0.01 9.14
C VAL A 174 16.32 -0.96 10.30
N ASP A 175 15.78 -0.65 11.46
CA ASP A 175 15.84 -1.50 12.67
C ASP A 175 15.07 -2.83 12.51
N LEU A 176 14.18 -2.95 11.55
CA LEU A 176 13.45 -4.18 11.25
C LEU A 176 14.15 -5.09 10.23
N GLU A 177 15.24 -4.66 9.60
CA GLU A 177 15.96 -5.45 8.60
C GLU A 177 16.37 -6.84 9.12
N VAL A 178 16.88 -6.91 10.35
CA VAL A 178 17.29 -8.18 10.97
C VAL A 178 16.10 -9.11 11.16
N ASN A 179 14.95 -8.58 11.57
CA ASN A 179 13.73 -9.36 11.76
C ASN A 179 13.19 -9.88 10.42
N ILE A 180 13.27 -9.05 9.37
CA ILE A 180 12.88 -9.46 8.00
C ILE A 180 13.73 -10.65 7.54
N ILE A 181 15.05 -10.58 7.73
CA ILE A 181 15.95 -11.68 7.36
C ILE A 181 15.62 -12.93 8.16
N GLN A 182 15.39 -12.83 9.48
CA GLN A 182 15.05 -13.97 10.32
C GLN A 182 13.76 -14.65 9.88
N ILE A 183 12.73 -13.87 9.55
CA ILE A 183 11.45 -14.41 9.06
C ILE A 183 11.63 -15.02 7.67
N ALA A 184 12.37 -14.37 6.77
CA ALA A 184 12.63 -14.90 5.43
C ALA A 184 13.36 -16.25 5.44
N LEU A 185 14.22 -16.49 6.46
CA LEU A 185 14.89 -17.78 6.65
C LEU A 185 14.00 -18.89 7.22
N GLN A 186 12.75 -18.58 7.58
CA GLN A 186 11.76 -19.52 8.11
C GLN A 186 10.67 -19.85 7.07
N LEU A 187 10.56 -19.06 5.99
CA LEU A 187 9.66 -19.29 4.87
C LEU A 187 10.25 -20.30 3.89
#